data_5bd7878a78df2d16f79453c7c7326987
#
_entry.id   5bd7878a78df2d16f79453c7c7326987
#
_cell.length_a   1.000
_cell.length_b   1.000
_cell.length_c   1.000
_cell.angle_alpha   90.00
_cell.angle_beta   90.00
_cell.angle_gamma   90.00
#
_symmetry.space_group_name_H-M   'P 1'
#
loop_
_entity.id
_entity.type
_entity.pdbx_description
1 polymer ?
#
loop_
_entity_poly.entity_id
_entity_poly.type
_entity_poly.pdbx_seq_one_letter_code
_entity_poly.pdbx_strand_id
1 'polypeptide(L)' 'GLDEPSRRWITLVGVCESAAEIPIRSHVHAAMASGNCTGEQMLEFVLQYGTHAGWPKASRINGVVIEMIDKVAKGLPWHA' A
#
# COMPACT_ATOMS: atom_id res chain seq x y z
N GLY A 1 0.62 22.49 -5.74
CA GLY A 1 0.95 21.09 -5.95
C GLY A 1 -0.08 20.14 -5.34
N LEU A 2 0.14 18.86 -5.49
CA LEU A 2 -0.72 17.85 -4.90
C LEU A 2 -0.49 17.78 -3.38
N ASP A 3 -1.55 17.46 -2.63
CA ASP A 3 -1.41 17.22 -1.20
C ASP A 3 -0.65 15.92 -0.93
N GLU A 4 -0.26 15.71 0.32
CA GLU A 4 0.53 14.54 0.69
C GLU A 4 -0.17 13.21 0.41
N PRO A 5 -1.47 13.03 0.77
CA PRO A 5 -2.15 11.77 0.43
C PRO A 5 -2.20 11.48 -1.06
N SER A 6 -2.46 12.49 -1.91
CA SER A 6 -2.49 12.31 -3.36
C SER A 6 -1.12 11.90 -3.90
N ARG A 7 -0.05 12.53 -3.40
CA ARG A 7 1.31 12.15 -3.79
C ARG A 7 1.63 10.72 -3.35
N ARG A 8 1.15 10.31 -2.18
CA ARG A 8 1.34 8.95 -1.69
C ARG A 8 0.69 7.92 -2.62
N TRP A 9 -0.53 8.19 -3.10
CA TRP A 9 -1.21 7.30 -4.03
C TRP A 9 -0.41 7.13 -5.32
N ILE A 10 0.12 8.21 -5.87
CA ILE A 10 0.93 8.16 -7.09
C ILE A 10 2.21 7.35 -6.85
N THR A 11 2.88 7.57 -5.72
CA THR A 11 4.07 6.82 -5.33
C THR A 11 3.76 5.33 -5.21
N LEU A 12 2.61 4.97 -4.60
CA LEU A 12 2.21 3.58 -4.45
C LEU A 12 2.00 2.89 -5.79
N VAL A 13 1.39 3.56 -6.77
CA VAL A 13 1.24 2.98 -8.12
C VAL A 13 2.61 2.64 -8.70
N GLY A 14 3.56 3.56 -8.64
CA GLY A 14 4.91 3.33 -9.16
C GLY A 14 5.62 2.20 -8.43
N VAL A 15 5.52 2.16 -7.11
CA VAL A 15 6.13 1.12 -6.29
C VAL A 15 5.54 -0.26 -6.61
N CYS A 16 4.21 -0.34 -6.73
CA CYS A 16 3.54 -1.59 -7.06
C CYS A 16 3.91 -2.08 -8.46
N GLU A 17 4.04 -1.17 -9.41
CA GLU A 17 4.44 -1.52 -10.77
C GLU A 17 5.88 -2.03 -10.84
N SER A 18 6.76 -1.57 -9.96
CA SER A 18 8.14 -2.05 -9.92
C SER A 18 8.23 -3.50 -9.43
N ALA A 19 7.20 -4.01 -8.79
CA ALA A 19 7.13 -5.35 -8.19
C ALA A 19 8.25 -5.62 -7.17
N ALA A 20 8.90 -4.58 -6.66
CA ALA A 20 9.94 -4.73 -5.66
C ALA A 20 9.28 -4.83 -4.28
N GLU A 21 9.50 -5.96 -3.59
CA GLU A 21 8.78 -6.26 -2.35
C GLU A 21 9.07 -5.29 -1.21
N ILE A 22 10.35 -4.96 -1.00
CA ILE A 22 10.72 -4.06 0.11
C ILE A 22 10.08 -2.68 -0.03
N PRO A 23 10.18 -1.99 -1.18
CA PRO A 23 9.48 -0.74 -1.36
C PRO A 23 7.96 -0.85 -1.22
N ILE A 24 7.35 -1.93 -1.72
CA ILE A 24 5.90 -2.15 -1.57
C ILE A 24 5.54 -2.19 -0.09
N ARG A 25 6.24 -3.03 0.69
CA ARG A 25 5.96 -3.19 2.12
C ARG A 25 6.16 -1.88 2.88
N SER A 26 7.29 -1.21 2.68
CA SER A 26 7.60 0.01 3.41
C SER A 26 6.67 1.17 3.06
N HIS A 27 6.32 1.35 1.79
CA HIS A 27 5.42 2.43 1.38
C HIS A 27 3.96 2.18 1.78
N VAL A 28 3.48 0.94 1.71
CA VAL A 28 2.15 0.59 2.19
C VAL A 28 2.04 0.87 3.68
N HIS A 29 3.03 0.42 4.46
CA HIS A 29 3.06 0.68 5.89
C HIS A 29 3.09 2.18 6.18
N ALA A 30 3.98 2.92 5.52
CA ALA A 30 4.13 4.35 5.73
C ALA A 30 2.86 5.13 5.40
N ALA A 31 2.14 4.74 4.35
CA ALA A 31 0.90 5.40 3.96
C ALA A 31 -0.15 5.33 5.08
N MET A 32 -0.25 4.19 5.74
CA MET A 32 -1.21 4.01 6.83
C MET A 32 -0.70 4.59 8.14
N ALA A 33 0.57 4.35 8.47
CA ALA A 33 1.15 4.82 9.73
C ALA A 33 1.22 6.35 9.81
N SER A 34 1.44 7.02 8.68
CA SER A 34 1.49 8.48 8.62
C SER A 34 0.11 9.14 8.63
N GLY A 35 -0.97 8.35 8.49
CA GLY A 35 -2.32 8.90 8.41
C GLY A 35 -2.73 9.37 7.02
N ASN A 36 -1.93 9.09 5.98
CA ASN A 36 -2.30 9.44 4.61
C ASN A 36 -3.55 8.68 4.14
N CYS A 37 -3.75 7.47 4.64
CA CYS A 37 -4.94 6.68 4.32
C CYS A 37 -5.27 5.70 5.45
N THR A 38 -6.50 5.17 5.42
CA THR A 38 -6.93 4.11 6.33
C THR A 38 -6.66 2.75 5.71
N GLY A 39 -6.77 1.69 6.51
CA GLY A 39 -6.70 0.32 5.99
C GLY A 39 -7.79 0.04 4.95
N GLU A 40 -9.01 0.56 5.16
CA GLU A 40 -10.10 0.40 4.20
C GLU A 40 -9.77 1.07 2.87
N GLN A 41 -9.22 2.28 2.91
CA GLN A 41 -8.81 2.99 1.70
C GLN A 41 -7.69 2.24 0.98
N MET A 42 -6.78 1.62 1.72
CA MET A 42 -5.71 0.83 1.12
C MET A 42 -6.26 -0.41 0.41
N LEU A 43 -7.25 -1.09 1.00
CA LEU A 43 -7.90 -2.23 0.36
C LEU A 43 -8.66 -1.80 -0.91
N GLU A 44 -9.31 -0.64 -0.87
CA GLU A 44 -9.95 -0.06 -2.04
C GLU A 44 -8.94 0.22 -3.16
N PHE A 45 -7.75 0.72 -2.79
CA PHE A 45 -6.66 0.92 -3.75
C PHE A 45 -6.29 -0.39 -4.44
N VAL A 46 -6.19 -1.49 -3.70
CA VAL A 46 -5.84 -2.80 -4.28
C VAL A 46 -6.86 -3.22 -5.33
N LEU A 47 -8.16 -3.01 -5.07
CA LEU A 47 -9.21 -3.32 -6.03
C LEU A 47 -9.07 -2.51 -7.32
N GLN A 48 -8.85 -1.20 -7.18
CA GLN A 48 -8.68 -0.32 -8.33
C GLN A 48 -7.42 -0.67 -9.11
N TYR A 49 -6.34 -0.92 -8.40
CA TYR A 49 -5.08 -1.31 -9.01
C TYR A 49 -5.23 -2.63 -9.77
N GLY A 50 -5.93 -3.62 -9.19
CA GLY A 50 -6.17 -4.91 -9.83
C GLY A 50 -6.94 -4.81 -11.13
N THR A 51 -7.88 -3.87 -11.22
CA THR A 51 -8.64 -3.61 -12.43
C THR A 51 -7.75 -3.20 -13.60
N HIS A 52 -6.67 -2.48 -13.32
CA HIS A 52 -5.76 -1.94 -14.33
C HIS A 52 -4.51 -2.78 -14.55
N ALA A 53 -3.94 -3.32 -13.49
CA ALA A 53 -2.63 -4.00 -13.54
C ALA A 53 -2.74 -5.53 -13.61
N GLY A 54 -3.94 -6.08 -13.37
CA GLY A 54 -4.18 -7.52 -13.39
C GLY A 54 -4.20 -8.13 -11.99
N TRP A 55 -5.01 -9.18 -11.85
CA TRP A 55 -5.26 -9.81 -10.57
C TRP A 55 -4.06 -10.53 -9.94
N PRO A 56 -3.13 -11.12 -10.70
CA PRO A 56 -1.95 -11.72 -10.08
C PRO A 56 -1.12 -10.71 -9.27
N LYS A 57 -0.91 -9.50 -9.82
CA LYS A 57 -0.22 -8.42 -9.10
C LYS A 57 -1.04 -7.93 -7.91
N ALA A 58 -2.34 -7.73 -8.11
CA ALA A 58 -3.24 -7.26 -7.07
C ALA A 58 -3.30 -8.24 -5.90
N SER A 59 -3.36 -9.54 -6.19
CA SER A 59 -3.42 -10.57 -5.16
C SER A 59 -2.17 -10.54 -4.28
N ARG A 60 -1.00 -10.37 -4.88
CA ARG A 60 0.26 -10.27 -4.15
C ARG A 60 0.29 -9.04 -3.24
N ILE A 61 -0.13 -7.89 -3.78
CA ILE A 61 -0.16 -6.64 -3.03
C ILE A 61 -1.21 -6.71 -1.93
N ASN A 62 -2.34 -7.35 -2.17
CA ASN A 62 -3.36 -7.54 -1.15
C ASN A 62 -2.80 -8.27 0.08
N GLY A 63 -2.00 -9.30 -0.12
CA GLY A 63 -1.36 -10.01 0.97
C GLY A 63 -0.45 -9.09 1.80
N VAL A 64 0.33 -8.25 1.13
CA VAL A 64 1.17 -7.26 1.80
C VAL A 64 0.32 -6.26 2.58
N VAL A 65 -0.76 -5.77 1.97
CA VAL A 65 -1.64 -4.79 2.63
C VAL A 65 -2.24 -5.36 3.91
N ILE A 66 -2.75 -6.58 3.87
CA ILE A 66 -3.33 -7.23 5.05
C ILE A 66 -2.29 -7.34 6.16
N GLU A 67 -1.08 -7.77 5.83
CA GLU A 67 0.01 -7.86 6.79
C GLU A 67 0.36 -6.51 7.40
N MET A 68 0.44 -5.47 6.57
CA MET A 68 0.80 -4.13 7.04
C MET A 68 -0.30 -3.49 7.88
N ILE A 69 -1.58 -3.74 7.57
CA ILE A 69 -2.70 -3.29 8.41
C ILE A 69 -2.52 -3.83 9.84
N ASP A 70 -2.20 -5.11 9.96
CA ASP A 70 -1.97 -5.74 11.26
C ASP A 70 -0.79 -5.09 11.99
N LYS A 71 0.31 -4.88 11.30
CA LYS A 71 1.50 -4.26 11.91
C LYS A 71 1.26 -2.84 12.36
N VAL A 72 0.57 -2.03 11.57
CA VAL A 72 0.24 -0.66 11.97
C VAL A 72 -0.67 -0.65 13.19
N ALA A 73 -1.66 -1.54 13.24
CA ALA A 73 -2.56 -1.64 14.38
C ALA A 73 -1.82 -2.03 15.67
N LYS A 74 -0.76 -2.80 15.56
CA LYS A 74 0.06 -3.23 16.69
C LYS A 74 1.21 -2.27 17.02
N GLY A 75 1.37 -1.21 16.26
CA GLY A 75 2.47 -0.27 16.43
C GLY A 75 3.84 -0.82 16.02
N LEU A 76 3.86 -1.83 15.17
CA LEU A 76 5.10 -2.46 14.72
C LEU A 76 5.61 -1.81 13.43
N PRO A 77 6.96 -1.82 13.21
CA PRO A 77 7.51 -1.34 11.94
C PRO A 77 7.23 -2.34 10.82
N TRP A 78 7.41 -1.89 9.57
CA TRP A 78 7.10 -2.74 8.41
C TRP A 78 7.93 -4.03 8.33
N HIS A 79 9.14 -3.99 8.88
CA HIS A 79 10.08 -5.12 8.82
C HIS A 79 10.01 -6.07 10.02
N ALA A 80 9.14 -5.80 10.96
CA ALA A 80 9.02 -6.63 12.17
C ALA A 80 8.45 -8.02 11.88
#